data_96ce3a191fb1694bb01df624fa7d1638
#
_entry.id   96ce3a191fb1694bb01df624fa7d1638
#
_cell.length_a   1.000
_cell.length_b   1.000
_cell.length_c   1.000
_cell.angle_alpha   90.00
_cell.angle_beta   90.00
_cell.angle_gamma   90.00
#
_symmetry.space_group_name_H-M   'P 1'
#
loop_
_entity.id
_entity.type
_entity.pdbx_description
1 polymer ?
#
loop_
_entity_poly.entity_id
_entity_poly.type
_entity_poly.pdbx_seq_one_letter_code
_entity_poly.pdbx_strand_id
1 'polypeptide(L)'
;MLYNKTMTIVLIFGYLVTLVVLLIVLGVQPKTSSHSQFELRRRSGLGDEKAKILLRQREFLRDIISLQRAVASLCLVILSVISVYLFNWAAGIFLSLIIALEIGAVARIGLWQKYSQQLYEKYEPLILTTIERHQVILSLIRSVSPVVGDGRVIESKEELLEMVAQSSGAISSSEKKLIANGLKFNDMKVEEIMTPRSMIESVPMNELLGPLVLDDLHKKGYSRFPVIDDDIDHVVGMLRIQDLLTIDRKAKSHRAETVMSKDVYYIRENQTLQHALAAFLKTQHHLFIVVNEFRETVGLLSLEDVIEALLGQKIIDEYDVYGDIRKAATANPQKNNLPTKTRRDV
;
A
#
# COMPACT_ATOMS: atom_id res chain seq x y z
N MET A 1 66.69 1.64 -35.98
CA MET A 1 65.53 1.14 -36.73
C MET A 1 64.69 0.11 -35.97
N LEU A 2 65.27 -0.79 -35.18
CA LEU A 2 64.59 -1.78 -34.35
C LEU A 2 63.81 -1.16 -33.19
N TYR A 3 64.27 -0.11 -32.52
CA TYR A 3 63.60 0.57 -31.40
C TYR A 3 62.30 1.21 -31.82
N ASN A 4 62.20 1.74 -33.04
CA ASN A 4 60.95 2.36 -33.55
C ASN A 4 59.87 1.34 -33.85
N LYS A 5 60.21 0.12 -34.29
CA LYS A 5 59.25 -0.97 -34.56
C LYS A 5 58.63 -1.57 -33.29
N THR A 6 59.44 -1.78 -32.24
CA THR A 6 58.97 -2.25 -30.94
C THR A 6 58.01 -1.27 -30.28
N MET A 7 58.32 0.02 -30.35
CA MET A 7 57.47 1.08 -29.82
C MET A 7 56.12 1.16 -30.54
N THR A 8 56.10 1.03 -31.87
CA THR A 8 54.85 0.99 -32.64
C THR A 8 53.99 -0.22 -32.33
N ILE A 9 54.60 -1.39 -32.12
CA ILE A 9 53.86 -2.62 -31.73
C ILE A 9 53.20 -2.45 -30.35
N VAL A 10 53.91 -1.88 -29.38
CA VAL A 10 53.40 -1.61 -28.05
C VAL A 10 52.21 -0.63 -28.10
N LEU A 11 52.32 0.42 -28.93
CA LEU A 11 51.21 1.38 -29.08
C LEU A 11 50.00 0.79 -29.77
N ILE A 12 50.16 -0.07 -30.79
CA ILE A 12 49.03 -0.79 -31.42
C ILE A 12 48.35 -1.72 -30.42
N PHE A 13 49.11 -2.45 -29.62
CA PHE A 13 48.59 -3.30 -28.59
C PHE A 13 47.81 -2.49 -27.53
N GLY A 14 48.37 -1.37 -27.05
CA GLY A 14 47.70 -0.46 -26.12
C GLY A 14 46.40 0.12 -26.71
N TYR A 15 46.39 0.47 -27.98
CA TYR A 15 45.21 0.94 -28.70
C TYR A 15 44.07 -0.10 -28.70
N LEU A 16 44.42 -1.36 -29.07
CA LEU A 16 43.43 -2.48 -29.09
C LEU A 16 42.88 -2.77 -27.69
N VAL A 17 43.73 -2.80 -26.66
CA VAL A 17 43.28 -3.02 -25.27
C VAL A 17 42.37 -1.89 -24.83
N THR A 18 42.69 -0.63 -25.08
CA THR A 18 41.87 0.52 -24.71
C THR A 18 40.53 0.51 -25.46
N LEU A 19 40.53 0.11 -26.72
CA LEU A 19 39.29 -0.04 -27.51
C LEU A 19 38.38 -1.12 -26.93
N VAL A 20 38.93 -2.28 -26.56
CA VAL A 20 38.15 -3.36 -25.92
C VAL A 20 37.60 -2.92 -24.59
N VAL A 21 38.39 -2.23 -23.75
CA VAL A 21 37.92 -1.69 -22.48
C VAL A 21 36.77 -0.70 -22.69
N LEU A 22 36.88 0.19 -23.68
CA LEU A 22 35.87 1.16 -24.03
C LEU A 22 34.55 0.47 -24.46
N LEU A 23 34.66 -0.57 -25.30
CA LEU A 23 33.47 -1.38 -25.72
C LEU A 23 32.79 -2.07 -24.53
N ILE A 24 33.60 -2.63 -23.61
CA ILE A 24 33.05 -3.26 -22.39
C ILE A 24 32.30 -2.22 -21.53
N VAL A 25 32.97 -1.07 -21.29
CA VAL A 25 32.39 -0.02 -20.45
C VAL A 25 31.07 0.53 -21.02
N LEU A 26 31.02 0.80 -22.33
CA LEU A 26 29.85 1.33 -23.00
C LEU A 26 28.73 0.26 -23.19
N GLY A 27 29.11 -1.01 -23.22
CA GLY A 27 28.18 -2.14 -23.34
C GLY A 27 27.43 -2.45 -22.05
N VAL A 28 27.90 -1.96 -20.89
CA VAL A 28 27.22 -2.15 -19.61
C VAL A 28 25.96 -1.29 -19.54
N GLN A 29 24.82 -1.93 -19.32
CA GLN A 29 23.57 -1.26 -18.99
C GLN A 29 23.19 -1.61 -17.56
N PRO A 30 23.28 -0.66 -16.61
CA PRO A 30 22.81 -0.90 -15.26
C PRO A 30 21.34 -1.25 -15.29
N LYS A 31 20.97 -2.46 -14.83
CA LYS A 31 19.57 -2.90 -14.77
C LYS A 31 18.85 -2.08 -13.70
N THR A 32 17.85 -1.32 -14.09
CA THR A 32 16.90 -0.76 -13.15
C THR A 32 15.92 -1.86 -12.80
N SER A 33 15.81 -2.22 -11.51
CA SER A 33 14.79 -3.15 -11.06
C SER A 33 13.40 -2.59 -11.37
N SER A 34 12.50 -3.41 -11.89
CA SER A 34 11.08 -3.09 -12.04
C SER A 34 10.37 -2.96 -10.69
N HIS A 35 10.95 -3.51 -9.63
CA HIS A 35 10.38 -3.49 -8.29
C HIS A 35 10.52 -2.11 -7.66
N SER A 36 9.49 -1.73 -6.88
CA SER A 36 9.50 -0.47 -6.13
C SER A 36 10.57 -0.48 -5.03
N GLN A 37 10.99 0.71 -4.59
CA GLN A 37 11.94 0.84 -3.48
C GLN A 37 11.40 0.23 -2.18
N PHE A 38 10.10 0.35 -1.96
CA PHE A 38 9.42 -0.20 -0.81
C PHE A 38 9.49 -1.73 -0.78
N GLU A 39 9.15 -2.37 -1.89
CA GLU A 39 9.16 -3.82 -2.00
C GLU A 39 10.59 -4.38 -1.87
N LEU A 40 11.59 -3.71 -2.44
CA LEU A 40 13.00 -4.09 -2.27
C LEU A 40 13.46 -3.97 -0.82
N ARG A 41 13.06 -2.91 -0.08
CA ARG A 41 13.36 -2.76 1.35
C ARG A 41 12.68 -3.85 2.18
N ARG A 42 11.41 -4.16 1.90
CA ARG A 42 10.67 -5.21 2.58
C ARG A 42 11.34 -6.57 2.41
N ARG A 43 11.68 -6.96 1.16
CA ARG A 43 12.38 -8.22 0.86
C ARG A 43 13.77 -8.27 1.47
N SER A 44 14.50 -7.17 1.44
CA SER A 44 15.80 -7.05 2.09
C SER A 44 15.71 -7.28 3.60
N GLY A 45 14.66 -6.77 4.27
CA GLY A 45 14.37 -7.01 5.68
C GLY A 45 14.03 -8.48 6.00
N LEU A 46 13.47 -9.21 5.02
CA LEU A 46 13.20 -10.65 5.12
C LEU A 46 14.40 -11.54 4.80
N GLY A 47 15.59 -10.94 4.54
CA GLY A 47 16.84 -11.70 4.32
C GLY A 47 17.13 -12.03 2.84
N ASP A 48 16.41 -11.47 1.88
CA ASP A 48 16.68 -11.66 0.45
C ASP A 48 17.94 -10.88 0.03
N GLU A 49 19.04 -11.61 -0.18
CA GLU A 49 20.35 -11.06 -0.59
C GLU A 49 20.26 -10.40 -1.98
N LYS A 50 19.41 -10.89 -2.89
CA LYS A 50 19.22 -10.26 -4.21
C LYS A 50 18.56 -8.90 -4.09
N ALA A 51 17.56 -8.77 -3.19
CA ALA A 51 16.91 -7.50 -2.92
C ALA A 51 17.88 -6.48 -2.32
N LYS A 52 18.81 -6.89 -1.46
CA LYS A 52 19.85 -6.02 -0.90
C LYS A 52 20.78 -5.47 -2.00
N ILE A 53 21.21 -6.33 -2.93
CA ILE A 53 22.07 -5.93 -4.04
C ILE A 53 21.34 -4.94 -4.95
N LEU A 54 20.08 -5.23 -5.32
CA LEU A 54 19.27 -4.35 -6.17
C LEU A 54 18.99 -3.00 -5.50
N LEU A 55 18.84 -2.97 -4.18
CA LEU A 55 18.68 -1.73 -3.41
C LEU A 55 19.94 -0.89 -3.47
N ARG A 56 21.12 -1.49 -3.25
CA ARG A 56 22.44 -0.83 -3.38
C ARG A 56 22.67 -0.34 -4.81
N GLN A 57 22.36 -1.14 -5.83
CA GLN A 57 22.46 -0.71 -7.22
C GLN A 57 21.65 0.56 -7.49
N ARG A 58 20.42 0.60 -7.01
CA ARG A 58 19.53 1.75 -7.20
C ARG A 58 20.03 2.98 -6.46
N GLU A 59 20.56 2.82 -5.27
CA GLU A 59 21.15 3.92 -4.48
C GLU A 59 22.37 4.53 -5.15
N PHE A 60 23.28 3.68 -5.67
CA PHE A 60 24.50 4.10 -6.33
C PHE A 60 24.41 4.22 -7.86
N LEU A 61 23.20 4.09 -8.45
CA LEU A 61 23.00 4.12 -9.90
C LEU A 61 23.59 5.38 -10.56
N ARG A 62 23.44 6.53 -9.89
CA ARG A 62 24.00 7.81 -10.36
C ARG A 62 25.54 7.79 -10.40
N ASP A 63 26.13 7.19 -9.38
CA ASP A 63 27.60 7.12 -9.26
C ASP A 63 28.15 6.10 -10.25
N ILE A 64 27.47 4.97 -10.49
CA ILE A 64 27.83 3.98 -11.51
C ILE A 64 27.81 4.62 -12.90
N ILE A 65 26.74 5.36 -13.27
CA ILE A 65 26.65 6.02 -14.57
C ILE A 65 27.70 7.11 -14.72
N SER A 66 27.98 7.88 -13.66
CA SER A 66 29.02 8.92 -13.68
C SER A 66 30.40 8.32 -13.85
N LEU A 67 30.73 7.24 -13.15
CA LEU A 67 31.96 6.51 -13.27
C LEU A 67 32.11 5.91 -14.68
N GLN A 68 31.07 5.31 -15.23
CA GLN A 68 31.03 4.77 -16.59
C GLN A 68 31.37 5.85 -17.61
N ARG A 69 30.78 7.04 -17.50
CA ARG A 69 31.07 8.18 -18.39
C ARG A 69 32.50 8.68 -18.25
N ALA A 70 33.00 8.82 -17.02
CA ALA A 70 34.33 9.26 -16.75
C ALA A 70 35.39 8.32 -17.36
N VAL A 71 35.20 6.98 -17.14
CA VAL A 71 36.12 5.98 -17.73
C VAL A 71 36.03 5.97 -19.25
N ALA A 72 34.81 6.05 -19.83
CA ALA A 72 34.65 6.13 -21.28
C ALA A 72 35.31 7.35 -21.88
N SER A 73 35.17 8.53 -21.26
CA SER A 73 35.82 9.77 -21.69
C SER A 73 37.35 9.66 -21.63
N LEU A 74 37.90 9.08 -20.55
CA LEU A 74 39.34 8.84 -20.42
C LEU A 74 39.84 7.89 -21.51
N CYS A 75 39.14 6.80 -21.78
CA CYS A 75 39.52 5.88 -22.86
C CYS A 75 39.50 6.57 -24.24
N LEU A 76 38.50 7.42 -24.52
CA LEU A 76 38.43 8.16 -25.78
C LEU A 76 39.61 9.14 -25.93
N VAL A 77 40.01 9.83 -24.87
CA VAL A 77 41.17 10.71 -24.88
C VAL A 77 42.45 9.91 -25.17
N ILE A 78 42.64 8.78 -24.49
CA ILE A 78 43.78 7.91 -24.70
C ILE A 78 43.82 7.39 -26.14
N LEU A 79 42.69 6.91 -26.67
CA LEU A 79 42.56 6.44 -28.06
C LEU A 79 42.90 7.57 -29.07
N SER A 80 42.42 8.80 -28.80
CA SER A 80 42.72 9.96 -29.66
C SER A 80 44.19 10.27 -29.70
N VAL A 81 44.86 10.30 -28.55
CA VAL A 81 46.31 10.56 -28.46
C VAL A 81 47.12 9.48 -29.19
N ILE A 82 46.81 8.20 -28.96
CA ILE A 82 47.49 7.09 -29.62
C ILE A 82 47.25 7.11 -31.13
N SER A 83 46.03 7.43 -31.56
CA SER A 83 45.64 7.50 -32.99
C SER A 83 46.40 8.57 -33.72
N VAL A 84 46.54 9.79 -33.14
CA VAL A 84 47.32 10.89 -33.71
C VAL A 84 48.79 10.52 -33.82
N TYR A 85 49.32 9.81 -32.83
CA TYR A 85 50.72 9.37 -32.86
C TYR A 85 51.01 8.27 -33.91
N LEU A 86 50.07 7.33 -34.08
CA LEU A 86 50.24 6.20 -35.00
C LEU A 86 50.04 6.58 -36.46
N PHE A 87 49.08 7.44 -36.78
CA PHE A 87 48.71 7.68 -38.18
C PHE A 87 49.21 9.02 -38.72
N ASN A 88 48.89 10.09 -38.22
CA ASN A 88 49.21 11.46 -38.57
C ASN A 88 48.16 12.35 -37.90
N TRP A 89 48.46 13.61 -37.65
CA TRP A 89 47.55 14.48 -36.93
C TRP A 89 46.14 14.55 -37.55
N ALA A 90 46.02 14.68 -38.89
CA ALA A 90 44.75 14.79 -39.59
C ALA A 90 43.99 13.44 -39.62
N ALA A 91 44.66 12.36 -40.02
CA ALA A 91 44.05 11.02 -40.05
C ALA A 91 43.71 10.48 -38.66
N GLY A 92 44.57 10.76 -37.66
CA GLY A 92 44.33 10.34 -36.27
C GLY A 92 43.13 11.03 -35.64
N ILE A 93 42.96 12.35 -35.87
CA ILE A 93 41.76 13.07 -35.39
C ILE A 93 40.49 12.55 -36.08
N PHE A 94 40.56 12.35 -37.42
CA PHE A 94 39.39 11.84 -38.16
C PHE A 94 38.97 10.45 -37.70
N LEU A 95 39.90 9.54 -37.48
CA LEU A 95 39.65 8.20 -36.97
C LEU A 95 39.08 8.24 -35.55
N SER A 96 39.63 9.07 -34.67
CA SER A 96 39.12 9.21 -33.30
C SER A 96 37.71 9.79 -33.24
N LEU A 97 37.37 10.70 -34.18
CA LEU A 97 35.99 11.21 -34.31
C LEU A 97 35.02 10.16 -34.75
N ILE A 98 35.37 9.33 -35.74
CA ILE A 98 34.54 8.19 -36.18
C ILE A 98 34.31 7.24 -35.00
N ILE A 99 35.37 6.88 -34.29
CA ILE A 99 35.25 5.98 -33.13
C ILE A 99 34.34 6.60 -32.06
N ALA A 100 34.50 7.88 -31.76
CA ALA A 100 33.68 8.56 -30.75
C ALA A 100 32.18 8.56 -31.12
N LEU A 101 31.84 8.65 -32.43
CA LEU A 101 30.48 8.66 -32.91
C LEU A 101 29.85 7.23 -32.92
N GLU A 102 30.63 6.26 -33.43
CA GLU A 102 30.06 4.92 -33.74
C GLU A 102 30.28 3.88 -32.62
N ILE A 103 31.23 4.08 -31.73
CA ILE A 103 31.60 3.10 -30.72
C ILE A 103 30.42 2.74 -29.80
N GLY A 104 29.54 3.73 -29.51
CA GLY A 104 28.34 3.52 -28.71
C GLY A 104 27.32 2.61 -29.38
N ALA A 105 27.21 2.67 -30.71
CA ALA A 105 26.32 1.77 -31.49
C ALA A 105 26.91 0.35 -31.53
N VAL A 106 28.20 0.23 -31.75
CA VAL A 106 28.92 -1.07 -31.76
C VAL A 106 28.83 -1.77 -30.41
N ALA A 107 28.97 -1.04 -29.30
CA ALA A 107 28.91 -1.58 -27.95
C ALA A 107 27.53 -2.15 -27.59
N ARG A 108 26.46 -1.69 -28.29
CA ARG A 108 25.07 -2.17 -28.09
C ARG A 108 24.73 -3.40 -28.93
N ILE A 109 25.62 -3.87 -29.80
CA ILE A 109 25.42 -5.12 -30.55
C ILE A 109 25.33 -6.28 -29.56
N GLY A 110 24.33 -7.14 -29.71
CA GLY A 110 23.91 -8.13 -28.73
C GLY A 110 24.98 -9.06 -28.18
N LEU A 111 26.04 -9.38 -28.95
CA LEU A 111 27.16 -10.20 -28.49
C LEU A 111 28.03 -9.45 -27.47
N TRP A 112 28.42 -8.21 -27.77
CA TRP A 112 29.23 -7.37 -26.88
C TRP A 112 28.46 -6.99 -25.62
N GLN A 113 27.19 -6.67 -25.78
CA GLN A 113 26.31 -6.33 -24.66
C GLN A 113 26.19 -7.49 -23.67
N LYS A 114 25.97 -8.74 -24.15
CA LYS A 114 25.90 -9.91 -23.27
C LYS A 114 27.20 -10.15 -22.52
N TYR A 115 28.33 -10.06 -23.20
CA TYR A 115 29.64 -10.25 -22.59
C TYR A 115 29.93 -9.16 -21.54
N SER A 116 29.71 -7.89 -21.89
CA SER A 116 29.87 -6.77 -20.98
C SER A 116 28.99 -6.88 -19.76
N GLN A 117 27.74 -7.33 -19.92
CA GLN A 117 26.79 -7.52 -18.84
C GLN A 117 27.21 -8.65 -17.90
N GLN A 118 27.66 -9.79 -18.43
CA GLN A 118 28.18 -10.90 -17.62
C GLN A 118 29.42 -10.49 -16.81
N LEU A 119 30.32 -9.73 -17.44
CA LEU A 119 31.50 -9.22 -16.77
C LEU A 119 31.13 -8.23 -15.65
N TYR A 120 30.18 -7.34 -15.91
CA TYR A 120 29.66 -6.41 -14.92
C TYR A 120 29.04 -7.16 -13.73
N GLU A 121 28.15 -8.12 -13.97
CA GLU A 121 27.49 -8.92 -12.90
C GLU A 121 28.52 -9.67 -12.03
N LYS A 122 29.61 -10.15 -12.63
CA LYS A 122 30.69 -10.82 -11.88
C LYS A 122 31.47 -9.86 -10.96
N TYR A 123 31.74 -8.64 -11.41
CA TYR A 123 32.53 -7.66 -10.67
C TYR A 123 31.69 -6.59 -9.95
N GLU A 124 30.38 -6.67 -10.05
CA GLU A 124 29.46 -5.74 -9.44
C GLU A 124 29.67 -5.52 -7.94
N PRO A 125 29.83 -6.57 -7.08
CA PRO A 125 30.04 -6.34 -5.66
C PRO A 125 31.33 -5.56 -5.38
N LEU A 126 32.38 -5.78 -6.20
CA LEU A 126 33.63 -5.05 -6.08
C LEU A 126 33.49 -3.58 -6.51
N ILE A 127 32.73 -3.32 -7.57
CA ILE A 127 32.45 -1.96 -8.06
C ILE A 127 31.64 -1.19 -7.00
N LEU A 128 30.59 -1.79 -6.43
CA LEU A 128 29.76 -1.18 -5.40
C LEU A 128 30.58 -0.85 -4.13
N THR A 129 31.40 -1.77 -3.65
CA THR A 129 32.24 -1.53 -2.48
C THR A 129 33.32 -0.44 -2.74
N THR A 130 33.83 -0.36 -3.97
CA THR A 130 34.76 0.70 -4.36
C THR A 130 34.06 2.06 -4.41
N ILE A 131 32.85 2.12 -4.93
CA ILE A 131 32.02 3.33 -4.95
C ILE A 131 31.71 3.81 -3.52
N GLU A 132 31.30 2.90 -2.63
CA GLU A 132 31.04 3.20 -1.22
C GLU A 132 32.29 3.79 -0.53
N ARG A 133 33.47 3.23 -0.80
CA ARG A 133 34.73 3.65 -0.17
C ARG A 133 35.22 5.02 -0.64
N HIS A 134 34.89 5.39 -1.88
CA HIS A 134 35.43 6.61 -2.53
C HIS A 134 34.34 7.64 -2.88
N GLN A 135 33.24 7.68 -2.11
CA GLN A 135 32.09 8.58 -2.35
C GLN A 135 32.49 10.07 -2.51
N VAL A 136 33.47 10.52 -1.70
CA VAL A 136 33.95 11.93 -1.75
C VAL A 136 34.57 12.25 -3.11
N ILE A 137 35.38 11.34 -3.68
CA ILE A 137 36.05 11.55 -4.98
C ILE A 137 34.98 11.46 -6.09
N LEU A 138 34.08 10.54 -6.02
CA LEU A 138 33.00 10.37 -7.00
C LEU A 138 32.03 11.55 -7.00
N SER A 139 31.81 12.21 -5.87
CA SER A 139 30.99 13.43 -5.80
C SER A 139 31.53 14.58 -6.63
N LEU A 140 32.85 14.65 -6.81
CA LEU A 140 33.52 15.63 -7.69
C LEU A 140 33.35 15.32 -9.19
N ILE A 141 33.15 14.04 -9.53
CA ILE A 141 32.99 13.56 -10.90
C ILE A 141 31.51 13.52 -11.31
N ARG A 142 30.61 13.74 -10.38
CA ARG A 142 29.13 13.76 -10.66
C ARG A 142 28.81 14.85 -11.70
N SER A 143 28.94 14.51 -12.96
CA SER A 143 28.43 15.33 -14.04
C SER A 143 26.98 14.95 -14.28
N VAL A 144 26.09 15.93 -14.11
CA VAL A 144 24.68 15.97 -14.50
C VAL A 144 23.88 14.67 -14.21
N SER A 145 23.00 14.74 -13.24
CA SER A 145 21.99 13.69 -13.02
C SER A 145 21.24 13.37 -14.30
N PRO A 146 21.34 12.17 -14.87
CA PRO A 146 20.27 11.74 -15.74
C PRO A 146 18.99 11.77 -14.86
N VAL A 147 17.96 12.45 -15.30
CA VAL A 147 16.62 12.28 -14.78
C VAL A 147 16.25 10.85 -15.15
N VAL A 148 16.65 9.91 -14.31
CA VAL A 148 16.04 8.59 -14.29
C VAL A 148 14.63 8.91 -13.84
N GLY A 149 13.71 8.95 -14.78
CA GLY A 149 12.30 9.10 -14.50
C GLY A 149 11.97 8.05 -13.44
N ASP A 150 11.79 8.50 -12.22
CA ASP A 150 11.28 7.70 -11.12
C ASP A 150 9.80 7.47 -11.50
N GLY A 151 9.58 6.65 -12.50
CA GLY A 151 8.28 6.06 -12.78
C GLY A 151 7.97 5.21 -11.55
N ARG A 152 7.48 5.87 -10.49
CA ARG A 152 7.03 5.20 -9.28
C ARG A 152 5.83 4.37 -9.68
N VAL A 153 6.08 3.14 -10.09
CA VAL A 153 5.03 2.14 -10.21
C VAL A 153 4.72 1.70 -8.79
N ILE A 154 3.53 2.04 -8.32
CA ILE A 154 3.01 1.58 -7.03
C ILE A 154 2.57 0.14 -7.25
N GLU A 155 3.21 -0.81 -6.59
CA GLU A 155 2.98 -2.24 -6.79
C GLU A 155 2.08 -2.87 -5.73
N SER A 156 1.85 -2.17 -4.59
CA SER A 156 1.05 -2.70 -3.50
C SER A 156 0.25 -1.62 -2.77
N LYS A 157 -0.83 -2.04 -2.08
CA LYS A 157 -1.63 -1.16 -1.21
C LYS A 157 -0.78 -0.61 -0.05
N GLU A 158 0.14 -1.43 0.48
CA GLU A 158 1.02 -1.07 1.59
C GLU A 158 1.98 0.04 1.18
N GLU A 159 2.51 -0.01 -0.04
CA GLU A 159 3.35 1.05 -0.59
C GLU A 159 2.58 2.37 -0.73
N LEU A 160 1.34 2.29 -1.22
CA LEU A 160 0.47 3.47 -1.32
C LEU A 160 0.18 4.07 0.06
N LEU A 161 -0.11 3.23 1.06
CA LEU A 161 -0.34 3.66 2.44
C LEU A 161 0.90 4.36 3.02
N GLU A 162 2.09 3.82 2.79
CA GLU A 162 3.33 4.44 3.25
C GLU A 162 3.59 5.78 2.56
N MET A 163 3.36 5.87 1.25
CA MET A 163 3.48 7.14 0.52
C MET A 163 2.52 8.21 1.06
N VAL A 164 1.27 7.83 1.34
CA VAL A 164 0.27 8.71 1.95
C VAL A 164 0.73 9.14 3.36
N ALA A 165 1.25 8.23 4.16
CA ALA A 165 1.75 8.53 5.51
C ALA A 165 2.93 9.50 5.48
N GLN A 166 3.87 9.31 4.55
CA GLN A 166 5.09 10.13 4.40
C GLN A 166 4.83 11.48 3.70
N SER A 167 3.68 11.68 3.05
CA SER A 167 3.36 12.95 2.39
C SER A 167 3.33 14.08 3.42
N SER A 168 4.30 14.99 3.34
CA SER A 168 4.39 16.16 4.22
C SER A 168 3.79 17.39 3.53
N GLY A 169 2.81 18.01 4.17
CA GLY A 169 2.26 19.31 3.77
C GLY A 169 1.21 19.31 2.66
N ALA A 170 1.13 18.29 1.81
CA ALA A 170 0.14 18.22 0.72
C ALA A 170 -1.22 17.64 1.15
N ILE A 171 -1.24 16.80 2.17
CA ILE A 171 -2.41 16.06 2.65
C ILE A 171 -2.50 16.22 4.17
N SER A 172 -3.67 16.63 4.66
CA SER A 172 -3.93 16.76 6.10
C SER A 172 -3.97 15.39 6.80
N SER A 173 -3.82 15.38 8.13
CA SER A 173 -3.91 14.15 8.92
C SER A 173 -5.27 13.43 8.78
N SER A 174 -6.35 14.19 8.65
CA SER A 174 -7.70 13.66 8.43
C SER A 174 -7.85 12.98 7.07
N GLU A 175 -7.33 13.61 6.02
CA GLU A 175 -7.35 13.05 4.66
C GLU A 175 -6.49 11.78 4.56
N LYS A 176 -5.31 11.76 5.21
CA LYS A 176 -4.47 10.55 5.29
C LYS A 176 -5.22 9.39 5.92
N LYS A 177 -5.93 9.65 7.02
CA LYS A 177 -6.73 8.64 7.73
C LYS A 177 -7.85 8.11 6.84
N LEU A 178 -8.57 8.99 6.15
CA LEU A 178 -9.65 8.61 5.24
C LEU A 178 -9.15 7.75 4.08
N ILE A 179 -8.03 8.12 3.45
CA ILE A 179 -7.40 7.33 2.39
C ILE A 179 -6.98 5.95 2.91
N ALA A 180 -6.34 5.91 4.09
CA ALA A 180 -5.89 4.67 4.70
C ALA A 180 -7.06 3.73 5.01
N ASN A 181 -8.15 4.25 5.57
CA ASN A 181 -9.36 3.48 5.86
C ASN A 181 -10.05 3.02 4.57
N GLY A 182 -10.16 3.88 3.56
CA GLY A 182 -10.74 3.51 2.26
C GLY A 182 -9.98 2.36 1.58
N LEU A 183 -8.64 2.34 1.68
CA LEU A 183 -7.83 1.24 1.13
C LEU A 183 -8.00 -0.07 1.91
N LYS A 184 -8.23 -0.01 3.22
CA LYS A 184 -8.46 -1.18 4.07
C LYS A 184 -9.90 -1.70 4.01
N PHE A 185 -10.85 -0.81 3.74
CA PHE A 185 -12.29 -1.07 3.79
C PHE A 185 -12.72 -2.31 2.98
N ASN A 186 -12.12 -2.52 1.82
CA ASN A 186 -12.43 -3.66 0.97
C ASN A 186 -12.00 -5.02 1.55
N ASP A 187 -11.03 -5.01 2.47
CA ASP A 187 -10.47 -6.21 3.07
C ASP A 187 -11.07 -6.50 4.45
N MET A 188 -11.70 -5.48 5.07
CA MET A 188 -12.38 -5.63 6.36
C MET A 188 -13.64 -6.46 6.25
N LYS A 189 -13.89 -7.30 7.24
CA LYS A 189 -15.06 -8.16 7.32
C LYS A 189 -16.12 -7.58 8.26
N VAL A 190 -17.35 -8.02 8.07
CA VAL A 190 -18.51 -7.67 8.92
C VAL A 190 -18.25 -8.02 10.38
N GLU A 191 -17.65 -9.18 10.66
CA GLU A 191 -17.32 -9.64 12.03
C GLU A 191 -16.41 -8.68 12.80
N GLU A 192 -15.63 -7.85 12.09
CA GLU A 192 -14.69 -6.91 12.71
C GLU A 192 -15.39 -5.68 13.31
N ILE A 193 -16.56 -5.28 12.80
CA ILE A 193 -17.23 -4.05 13.21
C ILE A 193 -18.66 -4.25 13.74
N MET A 194 -19.27 -5.41 13.49
CA MET A 194 -20.65 -5.70 13.94
C MET A 194 -20.82 -5.51 15.45
N THR A 195 -21.99 -5.12 15.88
CA THR A 195 -22.44 -5.21 17.28
C THR A 195 -22.57 -6.68 17.66
N PRO A 196 -21.82 -7.18 18.66
CA PRO A 196 -21.85 -8.60 19.04
C PRO A 196 -23.22 -9.04 19.58
N ARG A 197 -23.56 -10.34 19.42
CA ARG A 197 -24.81 -10.95 19.90
C ARG A 197 -25.16 -10.58 21.35
N SER A 198 -24.16 -10.56 22.24
CA SER A 198 -24.37 -10.26 23.69
C SER A 198 -24.85 -8.82 23.96
N MET A 199 -24.69 -7.92 22.99
CA MET A 199 -25.07 -6.52 23.09
C MET A 199 -26.34 -6.18 22.30
N ILE A 200 -26.94 -7.17 21.65
CA ILE A 200 -28.18 -6.96 20.90
C ILE A 200 -29.32 -6.72 21.89
N GLU A 201 -29.96 -5.57 21.76
CA GLU A 201 -31.20 -5.26 22.39
C GLU A 201 -32.36 -5.63 21.45
N SER A 202 -33.23 -6.57 21.87
CA SER A 202 -34.37 -7.07 21.08
C SER A 202 -35.65 -6.88 21.83
N VAL A 203 -36.77 -6.97 21.12
CA VAL A 203 -38.13 -6.86 21.68
C VAL A 203 -38.90 -8.18 21.39
N PRO A 204 -39.47 -8.86 22.38
CA PRO A 204 -40.32 -10.01 22.13
C PRO A 204 -41.56 -9.64 21.28
N MET A 205 -41.94 -10.51 20.33
CA MET A 205 -43.08 -10.23 19.45
C MET A 205 -44.40 -10.02 20.21
N ASN A 206 -44.53 -10.65 21.38
CA ASN A 206 -45.72 -10.56 22.24
C ASN A 206 -45.69 -9.33 23.17
N GLU A 207 -44.61 -8.55 23.18
CA GLU A 207 -44.45 -7.39 24.08
C GLU A 207 -45.52 -6.33 23.82
N LEU A 208 -46.14 -5.86 24.89
CA LEU A 208 -47.12 -4.78 24.84
C LEU A 208 -46.39 -3.42 24.84
N LEU A 209 -46.45 -2.70 23.74
CA LEU A 209 -45.80 -1.42 23.56
C LEU A 209 -46.52 -0.28 24.30
N GLY A 210 -46.53 -0.38 25.63
CA GLY A 210 -47.09 0.65 26.51
C GLY A 210 -46.06 1.78 26.80
N PRO A 211 -46.49 2.88 27.46
CA PRO A 211 -45.66 4.03 27.72
C PRO A 211 -44.34 3.72 28.45
N LEU A 212 -44.35 2.74 29.36
CA LEU A 212 -43.16 2.32 30.13
C LEU A 212 -42.12 1.62 29.21
N VAL A 213 -42.58 0.74 28.33
CA VAL A 213 -41.73 0.03 27.37
C VAL A 213 -41.15 1.02 26.36
N LEU A 214 -41.96 1.97 25.89
CA LEU A 214 -41.51 3.02 24.99
C LEU A 214 -40.43 3.93 25.61
N ASP A 215 -40.60 4.29 26.90
CA ASP A 215 -39.61 5.05 27.65
C ASP A 215 -38.31 4.26 27.84
N ASP A 216 -38.38 2.96 28.12
CA ASP A 216 -37.23 2.08 28.24
C ASP A 216 -36.46 1.94 26.90
N LEU A 217 -37.19 1.68 25.80
CA LEU A 217 -36.60 1.62 24.46
C LEU A 217 -35.93 2.95 24.07
N HIS A 218 -36.57 4.07 24.39
CA HIS A 218 -36.03 5.39 24.12
C HIS A 218 -34.73 5.63 24.93
N LYS A 219 -34.69 5.22 26.19
CA LYS A 219 -33.49 5.34 27.05
C LYS A 219 -32.32 4.49 26.56
N LYS A 220 -32.57 3.41 25.80
CA LYS A 220 -31.53 2.59 25.19
C LYS A 220 -30.81 3.30 24.05
N GLY A 221 -31.37 4.37 23.48
CA GLY A 221 -30.73 5.20 22.45
C GLY A 221 -30.73 4.61 21.04
N TYR A 222 -31.32 3.44 20.81
CA TYR A 222 -31.36 2.84 19.48
C TYR A 222 -32.61 3.24 18.71
N SER A 223 -32.45 3.50 17.40
CA SER A 223 -33.58 3.85 16.51
C SER A 223 -34.35 2.63 16.02
N ARG A 224 -33.76 1.42 16.05
CA ARG A 224 -34.31 0.16 15.53
C ARG A 224 -34.00 -1.00 16.45
N PHE A 225 -34.99 -1.87 16.64
CA PHE A 225 -34.88 -3.07 17.48
C PHE A 225 -35.33 -4.30 16.69
N PRO A 226 -34.54 -5.39 16.68
CA PRO A 226 -35.02 -6.69 16.22
C PRO A 226 -36.21 -7.16 17.07
N VAL A 227 -37.24 -7.64 16.41
CA VAL A 227 -38.38 -8.32 17.09
C VAL A 227 -38.16 -9.82 16.97
N ILE A 228 -38.16 -10.50 18.10
CA ILE A 228 -37.84 -11.92 18.20
C ILE A 228 -39.05 -12.75 18.62
N ASP A 229 -39.10 -13.99 18.11
CA ASP A 229 -39.96 -15.05 18.59
C ASP A 229 -39.09 -16.01 19.41
N ASP A 230 -39.37 -16.19 20.69
CA ASP A 230 -38.63 -16.97 21.67
C ASP A 230 -37.16 -16.54 21.90
N ASP A 231 -36.28 -16.62 20.90
CA ASP A 231 -34.88 -16.31 21.03
C ASP A 231 -34.35 -15.40 19.91
N ILE A 232 -33.11 -14.96 20.06
CA ILE A 232 -32.40 -14.02 19.12
C ILE A 232 -32.07 -14.65 17.76
N ASP A 233 -32.14 -15.97 17.63
CA ASP A 233 -31.94 -16.67 16.36
C ASP A 233 -33.20 -16.65 15.49
N HIS A 234 -34.34 -16.34 16.10
CA HIS A 234 -35.65 -16.24 15.43
C HIS A 234 -36.14 -14.79 15.36
N VAL A 235 -35.45 -13.98 14.51
CA VAL A 235 -35.89 -12.60 14.27
C VAL A 235 -37.03 -12.58 13.26
N VAL A 236 -38.22 -12.14 13.70
CA VAL A 236 -39.46 -12.12 12.90
C VAL A 236 -39.79 -10.76 12.31
N GLY A 237 -39.12 -9.70 12.75
CA GLY A 237 -39.37 -8.35 12.26
C GLY A 237 -38.41 -7.31 12.84
N MET A 238 -38.62 -6.07 12.43
CA MET A 238 -37.91 -4.89 12.92
C MET A 238 -38.87 -3.84 13.43
N LEU A 239 -38.64 -3.35 14.66
CA LEU A 239 -39.40 -2.27 15.27
C LEU A 239 -38.59 -0.96 15.13
N ARG A 240 -39.19 0.08 14.55
CA ARG A 240 -38.58 1.42 14.45
C ARG A 240 -39.26 2.33 15.47
N ILE A 241 -38.48 3.07 16.25
CA ILE A 241 -39.04 3.99 17.26
C ILE A 241 -39.93 5.05 16.59
N GLN A 242 -39.62 5.50 15.40
CA GLN A 242 -40.43 6.48 14.67
C GLN A 242 -41.85 5.97 14.36
N ASP A 243 -41.99 4.68 14.09
CA ASP A 243 -43.33 4.09 13.82
C ASP A 243 -44.22 4.09 15.07
N LEU A 244 -43.59 4.07 16.26
CA LEU A 244 -44.30 4.10 17.55
C LEU A 244 -44.89 5.51 17.85
N LEU A 245 -44.32 6.58 17.29
CA LEU A 245 -44.86 7.93 17.47
C LEU A 245 -46.17 8.15 16.72
N THR A 246 -46.44 7.36 15.70
CA THR A 246 -47.65 7.43 14.86
C THR A 246 -48.81 6.57 15.37
N ILE A 247 -48.57 5.77 16.40
CA ILE A 247 -49.60 4.92 16.99
C ILE A 247 -50.63 5.81 17.70
N ASP A 248 -51.90 5.63 17.33
CA ASP A 248 -53.03 6.37 17.91
C ASP A 248 -53.08 6.15 19.44
N ARG A 249 -52.81 7.20 20.22
CA ARG A 249 -52.83 7.17 21.70
C ARG A 249 -54.17 6.78 22.30
N LYS A 250 -55.26 6.70 21.50
CA LYS A 250 -56.60 6.26 21.93
C LYS A 250 -56.80 4.77 21.81
N ALA A 251 -55.96 4.04 21.10
CA ALA A 251 -56.03 2.59 21.00
C ALA A 251 -55.33 1.94 22.20
N LYS A 252 -55.91 0.82 22.70
CA LYS A 252 -55.27 -0.04 23.69
C LYS A 252 -53.91 -0.50 23.20
N SER A 253 -52.93 -0.65 24.12
CA SER A 253 -51.55 -1.09 23.85
C SER A 253 -51.41 -2.06 22.67
N HIS A 254 -50.60 -1.71 21.69
CA HIS A 254 -50.31 -2.57 20.54
C HIS A 254 -49.20 -3.57 20.89
N ARG A 255 -49.28 -4.80 20.39
CA ARG A 255 -48.19 -5.77 20.49
C ARG A 255 -47.11 -5.44 19.45
N ALA A 256 -45.85 -5.77 19.73
CA ALA A 256 -44.72 -5.53 18.82
C ALA A 256 -45.00 -6.18 17.46
N GLU A 257 -45.59 -7.38 17.39
CA GLU A 257 -45.95 -8.08 16.15
C GLU A 257 -46.88 -7.30 15.22
N THR A 258 -47.70 -6.40 15.75
CA THR A 258 -48.70 -5.63 14.96
C THR A 258 -48.12 -4.35 14.37
N VAL A 259 -46.96 -3.88 14.89
CA VAL A 259 -46.33 -2.60 14.53
C VAL A 259 -45.03 -2.81 13.80
N MET A 260 -44.37 -3.95 13.98
CA MET A 260 -43.10 -4.25 13.35
C MET A 260 -43.20 -4.31 11.82
N SER A 261 -42.12 -3.93 11.13
CA SER A 261 -41.91 -4.32 9.74
C SER A 261 -41.49 -5.78 9.70
N LYS A 262 -42.05 -6.56 8.77
CA LYS A 262 -41.65 -7.95 8.55
C LYS A 262 -40.42 -8.12 7.70
N ASP A 263 -39.89 -7.03 7.15
CA ASP A 263 -38.72 -7.07 6.31
C ASP A 263 -37.44 -7.18 7.17
N VAL A 264 -36.85 -8.38 7.21
CA VAL A 264 -35.63 -8.69 7.92
C VAL A 264 -34.54 -9.07 6.90
N TYR A 265 -33.41 -8.44 6.99
CA TYR A 265 -32.27 -8.69 6.09
C TYR A 265 -31.10 -9.30 6.85
N TYR A 266 -30.48 -10.29 6.25
CA TYR A 266 -29.41 -11.06 6.82
C TYR A 266 -28.13 -10.88 6.01
N ILE A 267 -26.97 -10.78 6.70
CA ILE A 267 -25.65 -10.75 6.11
C ILE A 267 -24.75 -11.73 6.85
N ARG A 268 -23.81 -12.36 6.14
CA ARG A 268 -22.87 -13.29 6.79
C ARG A 268 -21.71 -12.52 7.41
N GLU A 269 -21.22 -12.99 8.57
CA GLU A 269 -20.10 -12.38 9.31
C GLU A 269 -18.80 -12.32 8.52
N ASN A 270 -18.55 -13.29 7.61
CA ASN A 270 -17.34 -13.38 6.81
C ASN A 270 -17.36 -12.52 5.55
N GLN A 271 -18.47 -11.84 5.24
CA GLN A 271 -18.55 -10.95 4.08
C GLN A 271 -17.79 -9.64 4.33
N THR A 272 -17.34 -9.00 3.23
CA THR A 272 -16.59 -7.74 3.31
C THR A 272 -17.51 -6.55 3.56
N LEU A 273 -16.97 -5.48 4.16
CA LEU A 273 -17.72 -4.24 4.37
C LEU A 273 -18.16 -3.59 3.07
N GLN A 274 -17.39 -3.76 2.00
CA GLN A 274 -17.80 -3.31 0.66
C GLN A 274 -19.07 -3.99 0.20
N HIS A 275 -19.19 -5.31 0.44
CA HIS A 275 -20.41 -6.06 0.13
C HIS A 275 -21.59 -5.58 0.99
N ALA A 276 -21.34 -5.37 2.29
CA ALA A 276 -22.36 -4.86 3.22
C ALA A 276 -22.88 -3.48 2.78
N LEU A 277 -21.98 -2.54 2.43
CA LEU A 277 -22.35 -1.22 1.96
C LEU A 277 -23.20 -1.29 0.69
N ALA A 278 -22.80 -2.11 -0.28
CA ALA A 278 -23.58 -2.31 -1.51
C ALA A 278 -24.96 -2.91 -1.22
N ALA A 279 -25.06 -3.82 -0.26
CA ALA A 279 -26.34 -4.40 0.18
C ALA A 279 -27.24 -3.35 0.84
N PHE A 280 -26.73 -2.49 1.73
CA PHE A 280 -27.46 -1.40 2.33
C PHE A 280 -28.01 -0.43 1.27
N LEU A 281 -27.19 -0.03 0.32
CA LEU A 281 -27.61 0.88 -0.76
C LEU A 281 -28.67 0.26 -1.67
N LYS A 282 -28.59 -1.04 -1.94
CA LYS A 282 -29.53 -1.77 -2.79
C LYS A 282 -30.87 -2.00 -2.11
N THR A 283 -30.87 -2.37 -0.82
CA THR A 283 -32.07 -2.70 -0.06
C THR A 283 -32.76 -1.48 0.53
N GLN A 284 -32.04 -0.35 0.65
CA GLN A 284 -32.49 0.86 1.33
C GLN A 284 -32.88 0.62 2.81
N HIS A 285 -32.30 -0.42 3.42
CA HIS A 285 -32.43 -0.72 4.84
C HIS A 285 -31.16 -0.28 5.58
N HIS A 286 -31.28 -0.01 6.87
CA HIS A 286 -30.20 0.55 7.68
C HIS A 286 -29.67 -0.40 8.74
N LEU A 287 -30.26 -1.59 8.88
CA LEU A 287 -29.88 -2.58 9.86
C LEU A 287 -29.99 -3.97 9.28
N PHE A 288 -28.93 -4.78 9.42
CA PHE A 288 -28.90 -6.19 9.04
C PHE A 288 -28.61 -7.05 10.26
N ILE A 289 -29.22 -8.23 10.29
CA ILE A 289 -28.86 -9.30 11.21
C ILE A 289 -27.63 -9.99 10.65
N VAL A 290 -26.60 -10.15 11.48
CA VAL A 290 -25.38 -10.87 11.09
C VAL A 290 -25.50 -12.32 11.54
N VAL A 291 -25.26 -13.24 10.60
CA VAL A 291 -25.35 -14.68 10.84
C VAL A 291 -24.05 -15.39 10.49
N ASN A 292 -23.76 -16.49 11.20
CA ASN A 292 -22.68 -17.39 10.89
C ASN A 292 -23.06 -18.38 9.76
N GLU A 293 -22.20 -19.36 9.48
CA GLU A 293 -22.44 -20.41 8.48
C GLU A 293 -23.63 -21.34 8.84
N PHE A 294 -23.95 -21.50 10.13
CA PHE A 294 -25.03 -22.28 10.63
C PHE A 294 -26.38 -21.51 10.71
N ARG A 295 -26.37 -20.24 10.24
CA ARG A 295 -27.49 -19.29 10.35
C ARG A 295 -27.85 -18.86 11.76
N GLU A 296 -27.01 -19.05 12.74
CA GLU A 296 -27.17 -18.49 14.07
C GLU A 296 -26.84 -16.99 14.06
N THR A 297 -27.59 -16.20 14.80
CA THR A 297 -27.35 -14.75 14.93
C THR A 297 -26.11 -14.51 15.77
N VAL A 298 -25.09 -13.92 15.18
CA VAL A 298 -23.81 -13.57 15.84
C VAL A 298 -23.67 -12.08 16.13
N GLY A 299 -24.47 -11.24 15.48
CA GLY A 299 -24.41 -9.79 15.70
C GLY A 299 -25.47 -9.01 14.91
N LEU A 300 -25.33 -7.70 14.98
CA LEU A 300 -26.04 -6.71 14.15
C LEU A 300 -25.03 -5.85 13.42
N LEU A 301 -25.41 -5.40 12.23
CA LEU A 301 -24.63 -4.43 11.46
C LEU A 301 -25.54 -3.28 11.04
N SER A 302 -25.20 -2.06 11.40
CA SER A 302 -25.88 -0.86 10.92
C SER A 302 -25.14 -0.24 9.73
N LEU A 303 -25.84 0.59 8.96
CA LEU A 303 -25.22 1.41 7.91
C LEU A 303 -24.24 2.41 8.53
N GLU A 304 -24.58 2.93 9.70
CA GLU A 304 -23.77 3.85 10.48
C GLU A 304 -22.42 3.23 10.83
N ASP A 305 -22.37 1.98 11.33
CA ASP A 305 -21.12 1.25 11.63
C ASP A 305 -20.21 1.13 10.40
N VAL A 306 -20.80 0.83 9.23
CA VAL A 306 -20.07 0.69 7.97
C VAL A 306 -19.48 2.03 7.51
N ILE A 307 -20.23 3.12 7.65
CA ILE A 307 -19.74 4.47 7.32
C ILE A 307 -18.67 4.90 8.31
N GLU A 308 -18.81 4.62 9.60
CA GLU A 308 -17.80 4.88 10.63
C GLU A 308 -16.48 4.18 10.31
N ALA A 309 -16.54 2.92 9.90
CA ALA A 309 -15.36 2.16 9.49
C ALA A 309 -14.67 2.78 8.28
N LEU A 310 -15.42 3.28 7.29
CA LEU A 310 -14.90 3.97 6.13
C LEU A 310 -14.26 5.32 6.49
N LEU A 311 -14.93 6.12 7.33
CA LEU A 311 -14.44 7.44 7.76
C LEU A 311 -13.31 7.33 8.81
N GLY A 312 -13.26 6.22 9.56
CA GLY A 312 -12.35 6.01 10.68
C GLY A 312 -12.62 6.94 11.87
N GLN A 313 -13.84 7.43 11.96
CA GLN A 313 -14.32 8.29 13.04
C GLN A 313 -15.68 7.79 13.47
N LYS A 314 -15.93 7.76 14.79
CA LYS A 314 -17.27 7.45 15.30
C LYS A 314 -18.21 8.63 15.06
N ILE A 315 -19.40 8.31 14.59
CA ILE A 315 -20.52 9.23 14.52
C ILE A 315 -21.17 9.18 15.91
N ILE A 316 -20.84 10.14 16.77
CA ILE A 316 -21.37 10.20 18.13
C ILE A 316 -22.75 10.85 18.04
N ASP A 317 -23.78 10.09 18.33
CA ASP A 317 -25.14 10.60 18.52
C ASP A 317 -25.31 11.12 19.97
N GLU A 318 -26.17 12.10 20.18
CA GLU A 318 -26.42 12.74 21.47
C GLU A 318 -26.86 11.73 22.56
N TYR A 319 -27.33 10.56 22.16
CA TYR A 319 -27.86 9.47 23.00
C TYR A 319 -26.93 8.28 23.17
N ASP A 320 -25.71 8.29 22.60
CA ASP A 320 -24.77 7.18 22.72
C ASP A 320 -24.35 6.94 24.17
N VAL A 321 -24.85 5.89 24.78
CA VAL A 321 -24.55 5.51 26.17
C VAL A 321 -23.15 4.86 26.28
N TYR A 322 -22.66 4.23 25.23
CA TYR A 322 -21.38 3.53 25.19
C TYR A 322 -20.49 4.06 24.06
N GLY A 323 -19.36 4.65 24.42
CA GLY A 323 -18.38 5.12 23.42
C GLY A 323 -17.75 4.02 22.57
N ASP A 324 -17.76 2.74 23.03
CA ASP A 324 -17.27 1.58 22.30
C ASP A 324 -17.98 0.31 22.75
N ILE A 325 -19.00 -0.10 22.00
CA ILE A 325 -19.87 -1.24 22.30
C ILE A 325 -19.07 -2.55 22.37
N ARG A 326 -18.03 -2.74 21.54
CA ARG A 326 -17.20 -3.95 21.56
C ARG A 326 -16.38 -4.07 22.84
N LYS A 327 -15.78 -2.96 23.28
CA LYS A 327 -15.06 -2.96 24.57
C LYS A 327 -16.01 -3.23 25.72
N ALA A 328 -17.21 -2.67 25.68
CA ALA A 328 -18.23 -2.95 26.66
C ALA A 328 -18.65 -4.44 26.64
N ALA A 329 -18.82 -5.05 25.46
CA ALA A 329 -19.13 -6.48 25.32
C ALA A 329 -18.02 -7.38 25.88
N THR A 330 -16.76 -7.03 25.64
CA THR A 330 -15.60 -7.78 26.15
C THR A 330 -15.48 -7.67 27.67
N ALA A 331 -15.77 -6.49 28.24
CA ALA A 331 -15.72 -6.25 29.67
C ALA A 331 -16.88 -6.90 30.44
N ASN A 332 -18.04 -7.08 29.79
CA ASN A 332 -19.25 -7.62 30.42
C ASN A 332 -20.04 -8.58 29.49
N PRO A 333 -19.45 -9.73 29.11
CA PRO A 333 -20.05 -10.64 28.14
C PRO A 333 -21.42 -11.23 28.56
N GLN A 334 -21.70 -11.23 29.85
CA GLN A 334 -22.98 -11.79 30.42
C GLN A 334 -23.98 -10.72 30.86
N LYS A 335 -23.71 -9.43 30.62
CA LYS A 335 -24.49 -8.27 31.09
C LYS A 335 -24.80 -8.27 32.61
N ASN A 336 -23.98 -8.97 33.40
CA ASN A 336 -24.16 -9.07 34.85
C ASN A 336 -23.48 -7.96 35.65
N ASN A 337 -22.54 -7.21 34.99
CA ASN A 337 -21.84 -6.07 35.57
C ASN A 337 -22.02 -4.84 34.68
N LEU A 338 -23.11 -4.11 34.89
CA LEU A 338 -23.30 -2.82 34.20
C LEU A 338 -22.28 -1.79 34.75
N PRO A 339 -21.54 -1.09 33.89
CA PRO A 339 -20.66 -0.03 34.38
C PRO A 339 -21.51 1.06 35.03
N THR A 340 -21.26 1.31 36.30
CA THR A 340 -21.90 2.43 37.00
C THR A 340 -21.41 3.75 36.38
N LYS A 341 -22.31 4.66 36.05
CA LYS A 341 -22.09 5.99 35.42
C LYS A 341 -21.04 6.90 36.11
N THR A 342 -20.41 6.46 37.19
CA THR A 342 -19.57 7.26 38.08
C THR A 342 -18.07 7.03 37.94
N ARG A 343 -17.60 6.09 37.09
CA ARG A 343 -16.15 5.92 36.86
C ARG A 343 -15.76 6.60 35.57
N ARG A 344 -15.28 7.82 35.68
CA ARG A 344 -14.44 8.45 34.66
C ARG A 344 -13.04 7.84 34.86
N ASP A 345 -12.72 6.84 34.08
CA ASP A 345 -11.34 6.40 33.93
C ASP A 345 -10.65 7.42 33.02
N VAL A 346 -9.66 8.12 33.59
CA VAL A 346 -8.82 9.13 32.94
C VAL A 346 -7.74 8.42 32.14
#